data_db8ed647461885c6cf0998ad59325e01
#
_entry.id   db8ed647461885c6cf0998ad59325e01
#
_cell.length_a   1.000
_cell.length_b   1.000
_cell.length_c   1.000
_cell.angle_alpha   90.00
_cell.angle_beta   90.00
_cell.angle_gamma   90.00
#
_symmetry.space_group_name_H-M   'P 1'
#
loop_
_entity.id
_entity.type
_entity.pdbx_description
1 polymer ?
#
loop_
_entity_poly.entity_id
_entity_poly.type
_entity_poly.pdbx_seq_one_letter_code
_entity_poly.pdbx_strand_id
1 'polypeptide(L)'
;KRVRTETQIAYSAVSVSYAAVKLAEKILNGLEGRSAMVFGAGEAAELLVKNLQGKGLSRLVITNRHYDKALELAGKFDGEAVPFANALSHADDIDIIVTATGASQYIVKAWDVRNLMMRRSVKPLVAIDIAVPSDIEPEVGNIRNVSLYNMDDLQGIVEKNIRFREGEAERAEIIVEEEIRSIEERFTYLSTRPVMVSLSDKAEEIRQREMRKGMAKIDGLTDEDKRVLNHMTHMIVRKILREPMIHLNEHAGT
;
A
#
# COMPACT_ATOMS: atom_id res chain seq x y z
N LYS A 1 5.43 -2.81 -8.83
CA LYS A 1 5.77 -3.73 -7.71
C LYS A 1 6.83 -3.11 -6.82
N ARG A 2 7.97 -2.61 -7.36
CA ARG A 2 9.05 -1.96 -6.61
C ARG A 2 8.54 -0.85 -5.69
N VAL A 3 7.71 0.08 -6.18
CA VAL A 3 7.14 1.17 -5.36
C VAL A 3 6.51 0.64 -4.06
N ARG A 4 5.73 -0.45 -4.12
CA ARG A 4 5.10 -1.03 -2.92
C ARG A 4 6.07 -1.73 -1.96
N THR A 5 7.21 -2.20 -2.45
CA THR A 5 8.20 -2.91 -1.62
C THR A 5 9.30 -2.00 -1.10
N GLU A 6 9.60 -0.91 -1.82
CA GLU A 6 10.72 0.00 -1.51
C GLU A 6 10.25 1.31 -0.86
N THR A 7 8.92 1.59 -0.85
CA THR A 7 8.34 2.76 -0.17
C THR A 7 7.26 2.36 0.82
N GLN A 8 6.99 3.24 1.77
CA GLN A 8 5.91 3.07 2.75
C GLN A 8 4.64 3.86 2.38
N ILE A 9 4.49 4.26 1.13
CA ILE A 9 3.38 5.10 0.65
C ILE A 9 1.99 4.51 0.92
N ALA A 10 1.89 3.18 1.03
CA ALA A 10 0.62 2.48 1.28
C ALA A 10 0.27 2.32 2.77
N TYR A 11 1.18 2.63 3.70
CA TYR A 11 1.04 2.24 5.11
C TYR A 11 0.57 3.34 6.06
N SER A 12 0.37 4.57 5.60
CA SER A 12 0.02 5.70 6.47
C SER A 12 -1.47 6.00 6.50
N ALA A 13 -2.01 6.27 7.69
CA ALA A 13 -3.40 6.66 7.89
C ALA A 13 -3.72 8.01 7.24
N VAL A 14 -4.72 8.05 6.36
CA VAL A 14 -5.16 9.27 5.66
C VAL A 14 -6.54 9.74 6.16
N SER A 15 -7.34 8.85 6.74
CA SER A 15 -8.64 9.20 7.30
C SER A 15 -8.62 9.19 8.82
N VAL A 16 -9.43 10.05 9.44
CA VAL A 16 -9.61 10.13 10.89
C VAL A 16 -10.06 8.78 11.46
N SER A 17 -11.01 8.10 10.80
CA SER A 17 -11.48 6.77 11.21
C SER A 17 -10.37 5.71 11.22
N TYR A 18 -9.46 5.73 10.26
CA TYR A 18 -8.30 4.84 10.25
C TYR A 18 -7.28 5.24 11.33
N ALA A 19 -7.04 6.54 11.51
CA ALA A 19 -6.15 7.06 12.56
C ALA A 19 -6.65 6.66 13.96
N ALA A 20 -7.96 6.72 14.21
CA ALA A 20 -8.59 6.29 15.45
C ALA A 20 -8.32 4.80 15.74
N VAL A 21 -8.52 3.92 14.75
CA VAL A 21 -8.24 2.50 14.91
C VAL A 21 -6.75 2.22 15.15
N LYS A 22 -5.86 2.90 14.42
CA LYS A 22 -4.41 2.76 14.61
C LYS A 22 -3.94 3.27 15.95
N LEU A 23 -4.53 4.35 16.45
CA LEU A 23 -4.24 4.87 17.78
C LEU A 23 -4.65 3.86 18.86
N ALA A 24 -5.88 3.31 18.78
CA ALA A 24 -6.35 2.27 19.70
C ALA A 24 -5.45 1.03 19.67
N GLU A 25 -5.08 0.56 18.47
CA GLU A 25 -4.17 -0.58 18.26
C GLU A 25 -2.82 -0.35 18.95
N LYS A 26 -2.27 0.86 18.85
CA LYS A 26 -0.99 1.25 19.49
C LYS A 26 -1.09 1.27 21.02
N ILE A 27 -2.17 1.87 21.56
CA ILE A 27 -2.34 2.03 23.02
C ILE A 27 -2.57 0.68 23.70
N LEU A 28 -3.34 -0.21 23.06
CA LEU A 28 -3.72 -1.51 23.59
C LEU A 28 -2.75 -2.64 23.22
N ASN A 29 -1.66 -2.34 22.51
CA ASN A 29 -0.70 -3.32 21.97
C ASN A 29 -1.37 -4.41 21.12
N GLY A 30 -2.28 -3.99 20.24
CA GLY A 30 -3.08 -4.86 19.37
C GLY A 30 -4.55 -4.83 19.73
N LEU A 31 -5.40 -5.26 18.81
CA LEU A 31 -6.86 -5.29 18.98
C LEU A 31 -7.41 -6.72 19.06
N GLU A 32 -6.58 -7.73 18.89
CA GLU A 32 -7.00 -9.13 18.98
C GLU A 32 -7.56 -9.45 20.36
N GLY A 33 -8.74 -10.04 20.43
CA GLY A 33 -9.45 -10.35 21.65
C GLY A 33 -10.01 -9.14 22.42
N ARG A 34 -9.88 -7.93 21.91
CA ARG A 34 -10.43 -6.71 22.49
C ARG A 34 -11.88 -6.51 22.10
N SER A 35 -12.58 -5.66 22.85
CA SER A 35 -13.98 -5.32 22.61
C SER A 35 -14.14 -3.81 22.36
N ALA A 36 -14.97 -3.48 21.37
CA ALA A 36 -15.24 -2.10 20.99
C ALA A 36 -16.73 -1.78 21.03
N MET A 37 -17.04 -0.54 21.45
CA MET A 37 -18.39 0.03 21.39
C MET A 37 -18.36 1.29 20.54
N VAL A 38 -19.25 1.38 19.56
CA VAL A 38 -19.37 2.51 18.62
C VAL A 38 -20.70 3.21 18.82
N PHE A 39 -20.64 4.49 19.15
CA PHE A 39 -21.79 5.38 19.20
C PHE A 39 -21.96 6.10 17.86
N GLY A 40 -23.03 5.81 17.15
CA GLY A 40 -23.34 6.32 15.82
C GLY A 40 -23.48 5.20 14.79
N ALA A 41 -24.22 5.48 13.73
CA ALA A 41 -24.42 4.59 12.58
C ALA A 41 -24.46 5.40 11.26
N GLY A 42 -23.73 6.51 11.20
CA GLY A 42 -23.50 7.30 9.99
C GLY A 42 -22.26 6.83 9.24
N GLU A 43 -21.91 7.53 8.16
CA GLU A 43 -20.76 7.20 7.31
C GLU A 43 -19.44 7.10 8.07
N ALA A 44 -19.19 8.01 9.02
CA ALA A 44 -17.96 7.99 9.82
C ALA A 44 -17.88 6.75 10.72
N ALA A 45 -19.01 6.36 11.34
CA ALA A 45 -19.10 5.15 12.15
C ALA A 45 -18.95 3.89 11.29
N GLU A 46 -19.59 3.82 10.13
CA GLU A 46 -19.47 2.69 9.20
C GLU A 46 -18.02 2.53 8.72
N LEU A 47 -17.35 3.61 8.35
CA LEU A 47 -15.94 3.60 7.94
C LEU A 47 -15.02 3.15 9.10
N LEU A 48 -15.30 3.59 10.32
CA LEU A 48 -14.56 3.15 11.51
C LEU A 48 -14.73 1.65 11.75
N VAL A 49 -15.98 1.15 11.74
CA VAL A 49 -16.28 -0.28 11.93
C VAL A 49 -15.61 -1.13 10.84
N LYS A 50 -15.63 -0.66 9.59
CA LYS A 50 -14.91 -1.31 8.49
C LYS A 50 -13.39 -1.40 8.73
N ASN A 51 -12.80 -0.36 9.32
CA ASN A 51 -11.37 -0.37 9.67
C ASN A 51 -11.06 -1.26 10.88
N LEU A 52 -12.02 -1.53 11.75
CA LEU A 52 -11.94 -2.51 12.85
C LEU A 52 -12.09 -3.95 12.37
N GLN A 53 -12.75 -4.16 11.22
CA GLN A 53 -12.95 -5.49 10.65
C GLN A 53 -11.60 -6.17 10.37
N GLY A 54 -11.49 -7.45 10.68
CA GLY A 54 -10.26 -8.22 10.50
C GLY A 54 -9.16 -7.95 11.52
N LYS A 55 -9.44 -7.13 12.57
CA LYS A 55 -8.50 -6.88 13.65
C LYS A 55 -8.58 -7.87 14.82
N GLY A 56 -9.45 -8.89 14.71
CA GLY A 56 -9.60 -9.93 15.72
C GLY A 56 -10.33 -9.47 16.98
N LEU A 57 -11.24 -8.49 16.88
CA LEU A 57 -12.08 -8.10 18.01
C LEU A 57 -12.90 -9.30 18.49
N SER A 58 -13.00 -9.47 19.82
CA SER A 58 -13.86 -10.47 20.44
C SER A 58 -15.32 -10.06 20.48
N ARG A 59 -15.59 -8.74 20.51
CA ARG A 59 -16.93 -8.17 20.58
C ARG A 59 -16.97 -6.79 19.95
N LEU A 60 -17.96 -6.53 19.10
CA LEU A 60 -18.28 -5.23 18.53
C LEU A 60 -19.70 -4.86 18.88
N VAL A 61 -19.87 -3.77 19.62
CA VAL A 61 -21.18 -3.24 20.05
C VAL A 61 -21.42 -1.94 19.30
N ILE A 62 -22.61 -1.82 18.72
CA ILE A 62 -23.02 -0.60 18.00
C ILE A 62 -24.28 -0.05 18.64
N THR A 63 -24.28 1.23 18.88
CA THR A 63 -25.44 1.95 19.40
C THR A 63 -25.70 3.22 18.63
N ASN A 64 -26.97 3.53 18.45
CA ASN A 64 -27.39 4.76 17.77
C ASN A 64 -28.75 5.19 18.31
N ARG A 65 -29.04 6.50 18.30
CA ARG A 65 -30.34 7.05 18.72
C ARG A 65 -31.51 6.40 17.96
N HIS A 66 -31.31 6.13 16.66
CA HIS A 66 -32.23 5.31 15.84
C HIS A 66 -31.75 3.88 15.85
N TYR A 67 -32.37 3.05 16.68
CA TYR A 67 -31.95 1.67 16.93
C TYR A 67 -31.86 0.82 15.65
N ASP A 68 -32.80 1.02 14.72
CA ASP A 68 -32.81 0.30 13.44
C ASP A 68 -31.52 0.49 12.64
N LYS A 69 -30.93 1.71 12.66
CA LYS A 69 -29.65 1.99 12.03
C LYS A 69 -28.49 1.27 12.73
N ALA A 70 -28.54 1.16 14.06
CA ALA A 70 -27.55 0.40 14.79
C ALA A 70 -27.63 -1.09 14.45
N LEU A 71 -28.86 -1.62 14.34
CA LEU A 71 -29.11 -3.02 13.98
C LEU A 71 -28.62 -3.32 12.55
N GLU A 72 -28.90 -2.42 11.60
CA GLU A 72 -28.43 -2.55 10.22
C GLU A 72 -26.88 -2.59 10.16
N LEU A 73 -26.22 -1.64 10.83
CA LEU A 73 -24.75 -1.57 10.83
C LEU A 73 -24.15 -2.77 11.54
N ALA A 74 -24.70 -3.19 12.68
CA ALA A 74 -24.26 -4.38 13.40
C ALA A 74 -24.37 -5.63 12.54
N GLY A 75 -25.48 -5.81 11.83
CA GLY A 75 -25.68 -6.95 10.93
C GLY A 75 -24.70 -7.02 9.76
N LYS A 76 -24.23 -5.87 9.25
CA LYS A 76 -23.21 -5.82 8.19
C LYS A 76 -21.83 -6.30 8.63
N PHE A 77 -21.52 -6.17 9.92
CA PHE A 77 -20.16 -6.39 10.46
C PHE A 77 -20.07 -7.41 11.59
N ASP A 78 -21.08 -8.27 11.70
CA ASP A 78 -21.17 -9.33 12.72
C ASP A 78 -21.04 -8.78 14.16
N GLY A 79 -21.66 -7.62 14.40
CA GLY A 79 -21.69 -6.94 15.68
C GLY A 79 -23.03 -7.10 16.41
N GLU A 80 -23.08 -6.55 17.62
CA GLU A 80 -24.26 -6.50 18.49
C GLU A 80 -24.84 -5.07 18.53
N ALA A 81 -26.13 -4.90 18.31
CA ALA A 81 -26.80 -3.62 18.49
C ALA A 81 -27.39 -3.53 19.90
N VAL A 82 -27.15 -2.41 20.59
CA VAL A 82 -27.73 -2.12 21.91
C VAL A 82 -28.50 -0.80 21.90
N PRO A 83 -29.57 -0.68 22.71
CA PRO A 83 -30.32 0.58 22.81
C PRO A 83 -29.45 1.72 23.34
N PHE A 84 -29.59 2.91 22.72
CA PHE A 84 -28.78 4.09 23.03
C PHE A 84 -28.91 4.54 24.50
N ALA A 85 -30.12 4.51 25.06
CA ALA A 85 -30.40 5.04 26.40
C ALA A 85 -29.61 4.35 27.51
N ASN A 86 -29.24 3.09 27.33
CA ASN A 86 -28.51 2.29 28.31
C ASN A 86 -27.25 1.63 27.74
N ALA A 87 -26.68 2.20 26.69
CA ALA A 87 -25.50 1.65 26.02
C ALA A 87 -24.33 1.41 26.99
N LEU A 88 -24.03 2.37 27.86
CA LEU A 88 -22.93 2.25 28.82
C LEU A 88 -23.16 1.19 29.91
N SER A 89 -24.37 0.65 30.09
CA SER A 89 -24.60 -0.52 30.94
C SER A 89 -24.08 -1.82 30.31
N HIS A 90 -23.84 -1.82 29.01
CA HIS A 90 -23.25 -2.93 28.27
C HIS A 90 -21.74 -2.78 28.03
N ALA A 91 -21.09 -1.78 28.71
CA ALA A 91 -19.70 -1.43 28.45
C ALA A 91 -18.71 -1.96 29.51
N ASP A 92 -19.12 -2.81 30.43
CA ASP A 92 -18.28 -3.27 31.54
C ASP A 92 -17.02 -4.03 31.05
N ASP A 93 -17.09 -4.70 29.92
CA ASP A 93 -16.00 -5.45 29.27
C ASP A 93 -15.43 -4.76 28.03
N ILE A 94 -15.91 -3.56 27.69
CA ILE A 94 -15.47 -2.82 26.50
C ILE A 94 -14.10 -2.17 26.73
N ASP A 95 -13.15 -2.40 25.85
CA ASP A 95 -11.81 -1.81 25.89
C ASP A 95 -11.74 -0.47 25.15
N ILE A 96 -12.59 -0.28 24.13
CA ILE A 96 -12.58 0.90 23.26
C ILE A 96 -14.00 1.45 23.11
N ILE A 97 -14.19 2.72 23.42
CA ILE A 97 -15.41 3.47 23.08
C ILE A 97 -15.05 4.46 21.97
N VAL A 98 -15.80 4.45 20.88
CA VAL A 98 -15.68 5.46 19.82
C VAL A 98 -17.01 6.13 19.60
N THR A 99 -17.01 7.47 19.54
CA THR A 99 -18.20 8.26 19.24
C THR A 99 -18.07 8.95 17.89
N ALA A 100 -19.12 8.84 17.09
CA ALA A 100 -19.21 9.37 15.72
C ALA A 100 -20.66 9.77 15.43
N THR A 101 -21.24 10.65 16.26
CA THR A 101 -22.62 11.09 16.09
C THR A 101 -22.71 12.57 15.69
N GLY A 102 -23.88 13.02 15.31
CA GLY A 102 -24.17 14.44 15.10
C GLY A 102 -24.96 15.04 16.25
N ALA A 103 -24.73 14.59 17.48
CA ALA A 103 -25.40 15.14 18.66
C ALA A 103 -24.92 16.57 18.93
N SER A 104 -25.82 17.43 19.40
CA SER A 104 -25.49 18.81 19.80
C SER A 104 -25.05 18.93 21.28
N GLN A 105 -25.05 17.82 22.00
CA GLN A 105 -24.70 17.73 23.43
C GLN A 105 -23.87 16.48 23.67
N TYR A 106 -23.07 16.52 24.75
CA TYR A 106 -22.31 15.35 25.17
C TYR A 106 -23.21 14.14 25.46
N ILE A 107 -22.94 13.03 24.81
CA ILE A 107 -23.65 11.76 24.98
C ILE A 107 -22.94 10.81 25.92
N VAL A 108 -21.62 10.98 26.11
CA VAL A 108 -20.79 10.24 27.07
C VAL A 108 -20.28 11.24 28.12
N LYS A 109 -20.87 11.21 29.30
CA LYS A 109 -20.55 12.17 30.35
C LYS A 109 -19.55 11.58 31.36
N ALA A 110 -18.77 12.44 31.99
CA ALA A 110 -17.77 12.04 32.98
C ALA A 110 -18.36 11.25 34.17
N TRP A 111 -19.58 11.60 34.59
CA TRP A 111 -20.28 10.85 35.62
C TRP A 111 -20.59 9.40 35.23
N ASP A 112 -21.05 9.18 34.01
CA ASP A 112 -21.37 7.85 33.47
C ASP A 112 -20.11 7.00 33.35
N VAL A 113 -19.01 7.58 32.85
CA VAL A 113 -17.72 6.89 32.72
C VAL A 113 -17.11 6.58 34.07
N ARG A 114 -17.23 7.47 35.08
CA ARG A 114 -16.80 7.18 36.47
C ARG A 114 -17.53 5.98 37.02
N ASN A 115 -18.85 5.90 36.85
CA ASN A 115 -19.66 4.77 37.29
C ASN A 115 -19.29 3.49 36.56
N LEU A 116 -19.03 3.58 35.26
CA LEU A 116 -18.52 2.46 34.44
C LEU A 116 -17.17 1.97 35.01
N MET A 117 -16.22 2.86 35.24
CA MET A 117 -14.89 2.51 35.75
C MET A 117 -14.90 1.93 37.18
N MET A 118 -15.89 2.27 38.00
CA MET A 118 -16.07 1.61 39.31
C MET A 118 -16.49 0.13 39.19
N ARG A 119 -17.24 -0.23 38.16
CA ARG A 119 -17.67 -1.63 37.88
C ARG A 119 -16.57 -2.44 37.20
N ARG A 120 -15.71 -1.74 36.42
CA ARG A 120 -14.57 -2.36 35.72
C ARG A 120 -13.43 -2.58 36.72
N SER A 121 -12.80 -3.73 36.70
CA SER A 121 -11.49 -3.92 37.34
C SER A 121 -10.48 -2.92 36.76
N VAL A 122 -9.22 -2.99 37.11
CA VAL A 122 -8.14 -2.05 36.69
C VAL A 122 -7.89 -2.00 35.14
N LYS A 123 -8.82 -2.46 34.34
CA LYS A 123 -8.68 -2.49 32.88
C LYS A 123 -8.74 -1.07 32.29
N PRO A 124 -7.79 -0.69 31.43
CA PRO A 124 -7.82 0.61 30.76
C PRO A 124 -9.02 0.72 29.81
N LEU A 125 -9.49 1.94 29.61
CA LEU A 125 -10.51 2.30 28.64
C LEU A 125 -9.91 3.33 27.66
N VAL A 126 -9.99 3.07 26.38
CA VAL A 126 -9.64 4.04 25.34
C VAL A 126 -10.93 4.64 24.82
N ALA A 127 -11.10 5.94 24.97
CA ALA A 127 -12.22 6.71 24.47
C ALA A 127 -11.75 7.59 23.31
N ILE A 128 -12.40 7.50 22.16
CA ILE A 128 -12.03 8.24 20.94
C ILE A 128 -13.27 8.97 20.42
N ASP A 129 -13.21 10.28 20.38
CA ASP A 129 -14.28 11.13 19.89
C ASP A 129 -13.95 11.66 18.50
N ILE A 130 -14.67 11.17 17.48
CA ILE A 130 -14.55 11.67 16.10
C ILE A 130 -15.77 12.48 15.65
N ALA A 131 -16.62 12.88 16.60
CA ALA A 131 -17.80 13.68 16.33
C ALA A 131 -17.49 15.19 16.27
N VAL A 132 -18.28 15.90 15.50
CA VAL A 132 -18.29 17.36 15.45
C VAL A 132 -19.76 17.83 15.49
N PRO A 133 -20.17 18.51 16.57
CA PRO A 133 -19.44 18.81 17.81
C PRO A 133 -19.11 17.54 18.62
N SER A 134 -18.23 17.70 19.63
CA SER A 134 -17.80 16.58 20.49
C SER A 134 -18.96 15.88 21.20
N ASP A 135 -18.90 14.55 21.19
CA ASP A 135 -19.86 13.66 21.84
C ASP A 135 -19.46 13.31 23.29
N ILE A 136 -18.16 13.39 23.61
CA ILE A 136 -17.59 13.01 24.91
C ILE A 136 -17.22 14.27 25.72
N GLU A 137 -17.66 14.30 26.98
CA GLU A 137 -17.31 15.36 27.90
C GLU A 137 -15.80 15.38 28.20
N PRO A 138 -15.08 16.53 28.08
CA PRO A 138 -13.63 16.61 28.24
C PRO A 138 -13.11 16.05 29.57
N GLU A 139 -13.90 16.18 30.65
CA GLU A 139 -13.59 15.67 31.97
C GLU A 139 -13.43 14.14 32.04
N VAL A 140 -13.87 13.41 31.02
CA VAL A 140 -13.65 11.96 30.85
C VAL A 140 -12.14 11.66 30.81
N GLY A 141 -11.35 12.52 30.17
CA GLY A 141 -9.90 12.39 30.12
C GLY A 141 -9.17 12.48 31.45
N ASN A 142 -9.83 13.05 32.50
CA ASN A 142 -9.28 13.15 33.83
C ASN A 142 -9.57 11.91 34.72
N ILE A 143 -10.28 10.91 34.18
CA ILE A 143 -10.64 9.70 34.93
C ILE A 143 -9.46 8.71 34.87
N ARG A 144 -9.09 8.18 36.02
CA ARG A 144 -8.00 7.19 36.10
C ARG A 144 -8.24 5.98 35.19
N ASN A 145 -7.22 5.56 34.47
CA ASN A 145 -7.23 4.46 33.49
C ASN A 145 -8.15 4.72 32.29
N VAL A 146 -8.53 5.95 32.02
CA VAL A 146 -9.21 6.36 30.80
C VAL A 146 -8.25 7.22 29.98
N SER A 147 -8.12 6.91 28.71
CA SER A 147 -7.39 7.74 27.72
C SER A 147 -8.40 8.28 26.73
N LEU A 148 -8.60 9.60 26.77
CA LEU A 148 -9.51 10.29 25.84
C LEU A 148 -8.70 10.95 24.72
N TYR A 149 -9.14 10.74 23.49
CA TYR A 149 -8.63 11.38 22.29
C TYR A 149 -9.80 11.97 21.50
N ASN A 150 -9.61 13.16 20.99
CA ASN A 150 -10.61 13.88 20.21
C ASN A 150 -10.20 14.00 18.74
N MET A 151 -11.04 14.65 17.93
CA MET A 151 -10.82 14.89 16.50
C MET A 151 -9.48 15.63 16.24
N ASP A 152 -9.13 16.63 17.07
CA ASP A 152 -7.92 17.44 16.89
C ASP A 152 -6.65 16.59 17.12
N ASP A 153 -6.68 15.72 18.13
CA ASP A 153 -5.59 14.77 18.39
C ASP A 153 -5.37 13.85 17.20
N LEU A 154 -6.45 13.38 16.59
CA LEU A 154 -6.40 12.49 15.41
C LEU A 154 -5.97 13.24 14.15
N GLN A 155 -6.40 14.49 13.95
CA GLN A 155 -5.95 15.31 12.82
C GLN A 155 -4.45 15.54 12.87
N GLY A 156 -3.89 15.81 14.04
CA GLY A 156 -2.43 15.91 14.21
C GLY A 156 -1.66 14.64 13.82
N ILE A 157 -2.26 13.46 14.01
CA ILE A 157 -1.71 12.18 13.55
C ILE A 157 -1.85 12.05 12.02
N VAL A 158 -3.00 12.41 11.47
CA VAL A 158 -3.25 12.36 10.02
C VAL A 158 -2.31 13.31 9.27
N GLU A 159 -2.14 14.54 9.73
CA GLU A 159 -1.23 15.51 9.10
C GLU A 159 0.23 15.05 9.08
N LYS A 160 0.72 14.48 10.19
CA LYS A 160 2.06 13.87 10.23
C LYS A 160 2.20 12.74 9.21
N ASN A 161 1.17 11.94 9.06
CA ASN A 161 1.16 10.84 8.10
C ASN A 161 1.07 11.33 6.66
N ILE A 162 0.34 12.44 6.39
CA ILE A 162 0.29 13.06 5.06
C ILE A 162 1.68 13.55 4.67
N ARG A 163 2.36 14.32 5.51
CA ARG A 163 3.73 14.80 5.24
C ARG A 163 4.72 13.64 5.05
N PHE A 164 4.58 12.58 5.82
CA PHE A 164 5.38 11.37 5.62
C PHE A 164 5.13 10.73 4.26
N ARG A 165 3.86 10.67 3.82
CA ARG A 165 3.50 10.14 2.50
C ARG A 165 3.98 11.01 1.35
N GLU A 166 4.02 12.34 1.50
CA GLU A 166 4.58 13.24 0.51
C GLU A 166 6.06 12.90 0.25
N GLY A 167 6.87 12.70 1.28
CA GLY A 167 8.24 12.25 1.15
C GLY A 167 8.39 10.83 0.55
N GLU A 168 7.46 9.93 0.85
CA GLU A 168 7.44 8.59 0.23
C GLU A 168 6.93 8.63 -1.22
N ALA A 169 6.12 9.62 -1.59
CA ALA A 169 5.68 9.86 -2.97
C ALA A 169 6.86 10.32 -3.83
N GLU A 170 7.69 11.24 -3.35
CA GLU A 170 8.92 11.66 -4.05
C GLU A 170 9.86 10.47 -4.32
N ARG A 171 10.02 9.57 -3.33
CA ARG A 171 10.78 8.32 -3.53
C ARG A 171 10.14 7.39 -4.56
N ALA A 172 8.81 7.31 -4.55
CA ALA A 172 8.08 6.50 -5.52
C ALA A 172 8.25 7.04 -6.94
N GLU A 173 8.26 8.37 -7.13
CA GLU A 173 8.50 9.03 -8.41
C GLU A 173 9.89 8.70 -8.95
N ILE A 174 10.93 8.75 -8.12
CA ILE A 174 12.29 8.36 -8.50
C ILE A 174 12.32 6.91 -9.02
N ILE A 175 11.67 5.98 -8.31
CA ILE A 175 11.59 4.57 -8.73
C ILE A 175 10.87 4.43 -10.07
N VAL A 176 9.80 5.21 -10.28
CA VAL A 176 9.05 5.20 -11.56
C VAL A 176 9.92 5.73 -12.69
N GLU A 177 10.67 6.80 -12.48
CA GLU A 177 11.59 7.35 -13.49
C GLU A 177 12.71 6.36 -13.84
N GLU A 178 13.26 5.65 -12.85
CA GLU A 178 14.24 4.58 -13.08
C GLU A 178 13.66 3.45 -13.95
N GLU A 179 12.44 3.02 -13.65
CA GLU A 179 11.75 1.98 -14.44
C GLU A 179 11.43 2.43 -15.86
N ILE A 180 11.00 3.70 -16.03
CA ILE A 180 10.76 4.29 -17.37
C ILE A 180 12.06 4.26 -18.18
N ARG A 181 13.16 4.74 -17.61
CA ARG A 181 14.47 4.73 -18.28
C ARG A 181 14.92 3.32 -18.66
N SER A 182 14.75 2.36 -17.77
CA SER A 182 15.06 0.94 -18.05
C SER A 182 14.20 0.35 -19.16
N ILE A 183 12.92 0.77 -19.24
CA ILE A 183 12.02 0.36 -20.32
C ILE A 183 12.44 0.99 -21.65
N GLU A 184 12.77 2.27 -21.67
CA GLU A 184 13.24 2.99 -22.87
C GLU A 184 14.51 2.35 -23.43
N GLU A 185 15.50 2.04 -22.59
CA GLU A 185 16.70 1.32 -22.99
C GLU A 185 16.39 -0.04 -23.61
N ARG A 186 15.43 -0.78 -23.02
CA ARG A 186 14.99 -2.07 -23.57
C ARG A 186 14.28 -1.96 -24.91
N PHE A 187 13.41 -0.96 -25.06
CA PHE A 187 12.71 -0.71 -26.33
C PHE A 187 13.70 -0.34 -27.43
N THR A 188 14.66 0.50 -27.10
CA THR A 188 15.76 0.91 -27.98
C THR A 188 16.55 -0.30 -28.46
N TYR A 189 16.97 -1.19 -27.56
CA TYR A 189 17.65 -2.45 -27.92
C TYR A 189 16.79 -3.38 -28.80
N LEU A 190 15.49 -3.50 -28.47
CA LEU A 190 14.59 -4.37 -29.24
C LEU A 190 14.31 -3.84 -30.66
N SER A 191 14.27 -2.52 -30.86
CA SER A 191 14.04 -1.91 -32.17
C SER A 191 15.23 -2.09 -33.13
N THR A 192 16.45 -2.12 -32.61
CA THR A 192 17.68 -2.27 -33.43
C THR A 192 18.06 -3.73 -33.70
N ARG A 193 17.63 -4.64 -32.85
CA ARG A 193 17.95 -6.08 -32.96
C ARG A 193 17.60 -6.68 -34.34
N PRO A 194 16.43 -6.42 -34.95
CA PRO A 194 16.12 -6.94 -36.28
C PRO A 194 17.08 -6.46 -37.37
N VAL A 195 17.51 -5.19 -37.28
CA VAL A 195 18.49 -4.60 -38.23
C VAL A 195 19.84 -5.26 -38.07
N MET A 196 20.30 -5.45 -36.83
CA MET A 196 21.57 -6.12 -36.52
C MET A 196 21.59 -7.56 -36.99
N VAL A 197 20.50 -8.30 -36.81
CA VAL A 197 20.36 -9.68 -37.31
C VAL A 197 20.37 -9.70 -38.85
N SER A 198 19.57 -8.86 -39.50
CA SER A 198 19.52 -8.76 -40.95
C SER A 198 20.89 -8.41 -41.60
N LEU A 199 21.62 -7.48 -40.97
CA LEU A 199 22.97 -7.10 -41.40
C LEU A 199 23.96 -8.26 -41.28
N SER A 200 23.90 -9.00 -40.18
CA SER A 200 24.75 -10.16 -39.90
C SER A 200 24.48 -11.30 -40.91
N ASP A 201 23.20 -11.61 -41.12
CA ASP A 201 22.76 -12.66 -42.06
C ASP A 201 23.20 -12.33 -43.47
N LYS A 202 22.99 -11.08 -43.92
CA LYS A 202 23.39 -10.65 -45.24
C LYS A 202 24.91 -10.69 -45.48
N ALA A 203 25.68 -10.30 -44.45
CA ALA A 203 27.14 -10.38 -44.52
C ALA A 203 27.62 -11.84 -44.61
N GLU A 204 27.00 -12.74 -43.86
CA GLU A 204 27.29 -14.17 -43.90
C GLU A 204 26.91 -14.81 -45.24
N GLU A 205 25.75 -14.44 -45.80
CA GLU A 205 25.36 -14.88 -47.16
C GLU A 205 26.39 -14.44 -48.21
N ILE A 206 26.84 -13.19 -48.15
CA ILE A 206 27.88 -12.68 -49.05
C ILE A 206 29.17 -13.48 -48.89
N ARG A 207 29.62 -13.67 -47.66
CA ARG A 207 30.82 -14.45 -47.34
C ARG A 207 30.76 -15.86 -47.92
N GLN A 208 29.65 -16.56 -47.69
CA GLN A 208 29.48 -17.94 -48.15
C GLN A 208 29.43 -18.00 -49.69
N ARG A 209 28.77 -17.03 -50.34
CA ARG A 209 28.70 -16.95 -51.78
C ARG A 209 30.12 -16.75 -52.40
N GLU A 210 30.88 -15.79 -51.88
CA GLU A 210 32.21 -15.49 -52.39
C GLU A 210 33.21 -16.62 -52.07
N MET A 211 33.08 -17.26 -50.91
CA MET A 211 33.84 -18.47 -50.53
C MET A 211 33.62 -19.60 -51.55
N ARG A 212 32.38 -19.91 -51.87
CA ARG A 212 32.06 -20.94 -52.89
C ARG A 212 32.67 -20.63 -54.24
N LYS A 213 32.58 -19.37 -54.70
CA LYS A 213 33.19 -18.93 -55.97
C LYS A 213 34.72 -19.01 -55.94
N GLY A 214 35.34 -18.66 -54.82
CA GLY A 214 36.79 -18.72 -54.66
C GLY A 214 37.31 -20.17 -54.66
N MET A 215 36.69 -21.02 -53.85
CA MET A 215 37.07 -22.45 -53.77
C MET A 215 36.90 -23.19 -55.10
N ALA A 216 35.92 -22.84 -55.91
CA ALA A 216 35.70 -23.43 -57.20
C ALA A 216 36.79 -23.09 -58.25
N LYS A 217 37.64 -22.11 -57.98
CA LYS A 217 38.72 -21.67 -58.89
C LYS A 217 40.11 -22.21 -58.47
N ILE A 218 40.21 -22.93 -57.35
CA ILE A 218 41.46 -23.41 -56.82
C ILE A 218 41.42 -24.93 -56.81
N ASP A 219 42.25 -25.56 -57.63
CA ASP A 219 42.36 -27.02 -57.70
C ASP A 219 43.21 -27.55 -56.54
N GLY A 220 42.86 -28.75 -56.04
CA GLY A 220 43.69 -29.45 -55.04
C GLY A 220 43.56 -28.98 -53.59
N LEU A 221 42.52 -28.18 -53.26
CA LEU A 221 42.25 -27.78 -51.87
C LEU A 221 41.92 -29.00 -50.99
N THR A 222 42.70 -29.17 -49.92
CA THR A 222 42.41 -30.16 -48.87
C THR A 222 41.24 -29.69 -47.99
N ASP A 223 40.65 -30.61 -47.23
CA ASP A 223 39.59 -30.24 -46.27
C ASP A 223 40.10 -29.35 -45.17
N GLU A 224 41.38 -29.45 -44.81
CA GLU A 224 42.04 -28.54 -43.88
C GLU A 224 42.14 -27.12 -44.43
N ASP A 225 42.53 -26.95 -45.70
CA ASP A 225 42.59 -25.64 -46.38
C ASP A 225 41.20 -24.97 -46.40
N LYS A 226 40.17 -25.75 -46.67
CA LYS A 226 38.77 -25.27 -46.69
C LYS A 226 38.34 -24.80 -45.30
N ARG A 227 38.75 -25.51 -44.20
CA ARG A 227 38.46 -25.09 -42.82
C ARG A 227 39.19 -23.79 -42.47
N VAL A 228 40.46 -23.66 -42.80
CA VAL A 228 41.25 -22.46 -42.56
C VAL A 228 40.66 -21.26 -43.28
N LEU A 229 40.34 -21.38 -44.55
CA LEU A 229 39.71 -20.33 -45.35
C LEU A 229 38.34 -19.95 -44.79
N ASN A 230 37.54 -20.92 -44.37
CA ASN A 230 36.24 -20.67 -43.77
C ASN A 230 36.39 -19.91 -42.44
N HIS A 231 37.30 -20.31 -41.58
CA HIS A 231 37.57 -19.62 -40.32
C HIS A 231 38.11 -18.20 -40.56
N MET A 232 39.07 -18.03 -41.45
CA MET A 232 39.67 -16.74 -41.75
C MET A 232 38.61 -15.74 -42.26
N THR A 233 37.79 -16.13 -43.24
CA THR A 233 36.77 -15.26 -43.80
C THR A 233 35.65 -14.95 -42.78
N HIS A 234 35.28 -15.93 -41.94
CA HIS A 234 34.34 -15.67 -40.83
C HIS A 234 34.89 -14.64 -39.85
N MET A 235 36.16 -14.74 -39.47
CA MET A 235 36.79 -13.78 -38.59
C MET A 235 36.91 -12.38 -39.20
N ILE A 236 37.14 -12.27 -40.50
CA ILE A 236 37.14 -11.00 -41.23
C ILE A 236 35.77 -10.33 -41.14
N VAL A 237 34.70 -11.05 -41.52
CA VAL A 237 33.32 -10.50 -41.45
C VAL A 237 32.96 -10.08 -40.04
N ARG A 238 33.28 -10.91 -39.03
CA ARG A 238 33.02 -10.59 -37.66
C ARG A 238 33.76 -9.32 -37.17
N LYS A 239 34.99 -9.14 -37.59
CA LYS A 239 35.78 -7.94 -37.25
C LYS A 239 35.24 -6.67 -37.94
N ILE A 240 34.83 -6.80 -39.24
CA ILE A 240 34.26 -5.68 -40.00
C ILE A 240 32.91 -5.24 -39.40
N LEU A 241 32.06 -6.19 -38.99
CA LEU A 241 30.74 -5.89 -38.44
C LEU A 241 30.80 -5.37 -37.00
N ARG A 242 31.91 -5.51 -36.29
CA ARG A 242 32.01 -5.16 -34.86
C ARG A 242 31.66 -3.68 -34.60
N GLU A 243 32.32 -2.75 -35.30
CA GLU A 243 32.09 -1.32 -35.13
C GLU A 243 30.66 -0.89 -35.55
N PRO A 244 30.13 -1.28 -36.73
CA PRO A 244 28.74 -1.01 -37.10
C PRO A 244 27.72 -1.53 -36.06
N MET A 245 27.95 -2.73 -35.49
CA MET A 245 27.06 -3.32 -34.49
C MET A 245 27.10 -2.53 -33.17
N ILE A 246 28.27 -2.08 -32.73
CA ILE A 246 28.40 -1.22 -31.55
C ILE A 246 27.65 0.10 -31.82
N HIS A 247 27.88 0.72 -32.96
CA HIS A 247 27.27 2.00 -33.33
C HIS A 247 25.75 1.94 -33.42
N LEU A 248 25.21 0.86 -34.00
CA LEU A 248 23.76 0.62 -34.04
C LEU A 248 23.17 0.43 -32.65
N ASN A 249 23.92 -0.15 -31.72
CA ASN A 249 23.46 -0.35 -30.35
C ASN A 249 23.52 0.96 -29.52
N GLU A 250 24.53 1.80 -29.73
CA GLU A 250 24.73 3.07 -29.04
C GLU A 250 23.78 4.17 -29.52
N HIS A 251 23.40 4.16 -30.81
CA HIS A 251 22.55 5.19 -31.42
C HIS A 251 21.13 4.67 -31.70
N ALA A 252 20.74 3.60 -31.09
CA ALA A 252 19.42 3.02 -31.18
C ALA A 252 18.40 3.88 -30.42
N GLY A 253 17.90 4.96 -31.02
CA GLY A 253 16.89 5.80 -30.37
C GLY A 253 17.01 7.30 -30.69
N THR A 254 17.96 7.69 -31.57
CA THR A 254 18.00 9.04 -32.16
C THR A 254 17.28 9.04 -33.56
#